data_1e1c25aae835ec2d315c91e3a3ad1ee9
#
_entry.id   1e1c25aae835ec2d315c91e3a3ad1ee9
#
_cell.length_a   1.000
_cell.length_b   1.000
_cell.length_c   1.000
_cell.angle_alpha   90.00
_cell.angle_beta   90.00
_cell.angle_gamma   90.00
#
_symmetry.space_group_name_H-M   'P 1'
#
loop_
_entity.id
_entity.type
_entity.pdbx_description
1 polymer ?
#
loop_
_entity_poly.entity_id
_entity_poly.type
_entity_poly.pdbx_seq_one_letter_code
_entity_poly.pdbx_strand_id
1 'polypeptide(L)'
;IAPDFLSGAGPNGGGSESLGGPDGARAKIQGLAQTQIDADLDAAIAHVRKLDACNGKVVVGGFCWGGGKTFLHAVHNPSIQAGLVFYGSSADPKDMARIKAPLHGFYASNDARINAGLPAAIEGMKAAGKFFEPVTYEGAGHGFMRAGEDPAGSADNKKARTDAWKRIKAILAKI
;
A
#
# COMPACT_ATOMS: atom_id res chain seq x y z
N ILE A 1 -7.50 5.84 9.12
CA ILE A 1 -6.82 5.06 10.17
C ILE A 1 -5.52 4.50 9.61
N ALA A 2 -4.45 4.56 10.41
CA ALA A 2 -3.18 3.91 10.12
C ALA A 2 -2.90 2.92 11.27
N PRO A 3 -2.97 1.60 11.05
CA PRO A 3 -2.69 0.64 12.10
C PRO A 3 -1.18 0.63 12.41
N ASP A 4 -0.84 0.53 13.70
CA ASP A 4 0.52 0.33 14.15
C ASP A 4 0.78 -1.18 14.32
N PHE A 5 1.45 -1.78 13.34
CA PHE A 5 1.83 -3.20 13.37
C PHE A 5 2.90 -3.57 14.40
N LEU A 6 3.51 -2.57 15.05
CA LEU A 6 4.56 -2.76 16.04
C LEU A 6 4.09 -2.48 17.46
N SER A 7 2.82 -2.14 17.65
CA SER A 7 2.24 -1.98 18.99
C SER A 7 2.37 -3.29 19.78
N GLY A 8 2.96 -3.21 20.97
CA GLY A 8 3.25 -4.39 21.81
C GLY A 8 4.44 -5.26 21.38
N ALA A 9 5.10 -4.95 20.26
CA ALA A 9 6.20 -5.77 19.71
C ALA A 9 7.58 -5.48 20.36
N GLY A 10 7.67 -4.41 21.11
CA GLY A 10 8.90 -4.02 21.81
C GLY A 10 9.03 -4.65 23.22
N PRO A 11 10.17 -4.43 23.89
CA PRO A 11 10.38 -4.87 25.27
C PRO A 11 9.26 -4.39 26.19
N ASN A 12 8.82 -5.26 27.09
CA ASN A 12 7.73 -4.98 28.06
C ASN A 12 6.42 -4.52 27.42
N GLY A 13 6.13 -4.94 26.19
CA GLY A 13 4.93 -4.55 25.46
C GLY A 13 4.98 -3.15 24.87
N GLY A 14 6.15 -2.54 24.74
CA GLY A 14 6.34 -1.24 24.07
C GLY A 14 6.11 -1.32 22.57
N GLY A 15 5.93 -0.16 21.95
CA GLY A 15 5.76 -0.02 20.49
C GLY A 15 7.09 0.28 19.78
N SER A 16 6.98 0.88 18.59
CA SER A 16 8.12 1.19 17.72
C SER A 16 9.21 2.04 18.36
N GLU A 17 8.85 2.91 19.31
CA GLU A 17 9.77 3.77 20.06
C GLU A 17 10.74 3.00 20.95
N SER A 18 10.36 1.78 21.39
CA SER A 18 11.15 0.92 22.26
C SER A 18 12.06 -0.06 21.51
N LEU A 19 12.07 -0.03 20.18
CA LEU A 19 12.79 -0.99 19.32
C LEU A 19 14.22 -0.53 18.93
N GLY A 20 14.81 0.41 19.65
CA GLY A 20 16.17 0.88 19.36
C GLY A 20 16.27 1.79 18.13
N GLY A 21 15.21 2.54 17.84
CA GLY A 21 15.18 3.51 16.75
C GLY A 21 14.70 2.94 15.41
N PRO A 22 14.87 3.73 14.32
CA PRO A 22 14.31 3.39 13.00
C PRO A 22 14.77 2.06 12.41
N ASP A 23 16.02 1.66 12.65
CA ASP A 23 16.55 0.42 12.10
C ASP A 23 16.01 -0.80 12.84
N GLY A 24 15.87 -0.73 14.16
CA GLY A 24 15.21 -1.77 14.94
C GLY A 24 13.73 -1.93 14.57
N ALA A 25 13.02 -0.83 14.43
CA ALA A 25 11.63 -0.84 13.96
C ALA A 25 11.51 -1.42 12.53
N ARG A 26 12.45 -1.06 11.63
CA ARG A 26 12.50 -1.62 10.26
C ARG A 26 12.74 -3.12 10.26
N ALA A 27 13.72 -3.60 11.03
CA ALA A 27 14.01 -5.03 11.13
C ALA A 27 12.80 -5.80 11.67
N LYS A 28 12.14 -5.26 12.70
CA LYS A 28 10.97 -5.89 13.31
C LYS A 28 9.78 -5.97 12.34
N ILE A 29 9.45 -4.89 11.63
CA ILE A 29 8.31 -4.87 10.70
C ILE A 29 8.54 -5.77 9.47
N GLN A 30 9.79 -5.90 9.02
CA GLN A 30 10.14 -6.80 7.92
C GLN A 30 10.00 -8.28 8.31
N GLY A 31 10.16 -8.59 9.58
CA GLY A 31 10.02 -9.95 10.13
C GLY A 31 8.58 -10.35 10.48
N LEU A 32 7.60 -9.46 10.32
CA LEU A 32 6.20 -9.81 10.63
C LEU A 32 5.66 -10.83 9.63
N ALA A 33 5.01 -11.87 10.16
CA ALA A 33 4.31 -12.84 9.35
C ALA A 33 3.15 -12.17 8.58
N GLN A 34 2.96 -12.55 7.31
CA GLN A 34 1.85 -12.00 6.51
C GLN A 34 0.49 -12.26 7.16
N THR A 35 0.31 -13.41 7.79
CA THR A 35 -0.93 -13.76 8.51
C THR A 35 -1.25 -12.81 9.65
N GLN A 36 -0.22 -12.32 10.38
CA GLN A 36 -0.39 -11.33 11.43
C GLN A 36 -0.81 -9.97 10.82
N ILE A 37 -0.15 -9.55 9.75
CA ILE A 37 -0.47 -8.30 9.05
C ILE A 37 -1.91 -8.34 8.52
N ASP A 38 -2.34 -9.45 7.94
CA ASP A 38 -3.70 -9.63 7.45
C ASP A 38 -4.73 -9.57 8.58
N ALA A 39 -4.45 -10.20 9.73
CA ALA A 39 -5.33 -10.15 10.90
C ALA A 39 -5.46 -8.73 11.46
N ASP A 40 -4.35 -7.99 11.56
CA ASP A 40 -4.35 -6.61 12.04
C ASP A 40 -5.11 -5.67 11.08
N LEU A 41 -4.95 -5.86 9.76
CA LEU A 41 -5.69 -5.11 8.75
C LEU A 41 -7.18 -5.45 8.79
N ASP A 42 -7.55 -6.71 8.93
CA ASP A 42 -8.95 -7.13 9.06
C ASP A 42 -9.61 -6.52 10.32
N ALA A 43 -8.88 -6.50 11.44
CA ALA A 43 -9.34 -5.85 12.67
C ALA A 43 -9.52 -4.33 12.48
N ALA A 44 -8.57 -3.67 11.82
CA ALA A 44 -8.65 -2.25 11.48
C ALA A 44 -9.85 -1.95 10.56
N ILE A 45 -10.08 -2.77 9.52
CA ILE A 45 -11.22 -2.66 8.62
C ILE A 45 -12.55 -2.83 9.38
N ALA A 46 -12.62 -3.84 10.24
CA ALA A 46 -13.81 -4.09 11.06
C ALA A 46 -14.09 -2.93 12.02
N HIS A 47 -13.04 -2.32 12.58
CA HIS A 47 -13.16 -1.11 13.41
C HIS A 47 -13.66 0.09 12.60
N VAL A 48 -13.04 0.38 11.45
CA VAL A 48 -13.42 1.51 10.57
C VAL A 48 -14.90 1.41 10.18
N ARG A 49 -15.38 0.20 9.83
CA ARG A 49 -16.78 -0.01 9.43
C ARG A 49 -17.80 0.28 10.52
N LYS A 50 -17.39 0.28 11.79
CA LYS A 50 -18.26 0.58 12.95
C LYS A 50 -18.30 2.07 13.29
N LEU A 51 -17.45 2.90 12.67
CA LEU A 51 -17.44 4.34 12.94
C LEU A 51 -18.68 4.98 12.30
N ASP A 52 -19.36 5.86 13.01
CA ASP A 52 -20.56 6.58 12.54
C ASP A 52 -20.28 7.39 11.26
N ALA A 53 -19.06 7.87 11.09
CA ALA A 53 -18.62 8.59 9.90
C ALA A 53 -18.29 7.69 8.70
N CYS A 54 -18.34 6.35 8.84
CA CYS A 54 -18.03 5.41 7.76
C CYS A 54 -19.32 4.98 7.06
N ASN A 55 -19.31 5.08 5.73
CA ASN A 55 -20.42 4.59 4.89
C ASN A 55 -20.39 3.07 4.63
N GLY A 56 -19.53 2.33 5.36
CA GLY A 56 -19.33 0.88 5.20
C GLY A 56 -18.33 0.50 4.10
N LYS A 57 -17.90 1.43 3.27
CA LYS A 57 -16.95 1.20 2.19
C LYS A 57 -15.53 1.51 2.67
N VAL A 58 -14.63 0.54 2.56
CA VAL A 58 -13.25 0.67 3.03
C VAL A 58 -12.27 0.44 1.88
N VAL A 59 -11.35 1.37 1.72
CA VAL A 59 -10.20 1.29 0.80
C VAL A 59 -8.96 1.07 1.63
N VAL A 60 -8.10 0.16 1.20
CA VAL A 60 -6.79 -0.07 1.81
C VAL A 60 -5.72 0.56 0.93
N GLY A 61 -4.83 1.35 1.52
CA GLY A 61 -3.72 1.97 0.81
C GLY A 61 -2.43 1.84 1.60
N GLY A 62 -1.31 1.68 0.89
CA GLY A 62 -0.02 1.59 1.54
C GLY A 62 1.13 2.05 0.67
N PHE A 63 2.21 2.47 1.32
CA PHE A 63 3.38 3.07 0.71
C PHE A 63 4.60 2.18 0.89
N CYS A 64 5.44 2.03 -0.12
CA CYS A 64 6.67 1.24 -0.06
C CYS A 64 6.37 -0.22 0.38
N TRP A 65 6.91 -0.65 1.52
CA TRP A 65 6.56 -1.92 2.15
C TRP A 65 5.04 -2.09 2.31
N GLY A 66 4.36 -1.05 2.81
CA GLY A 66 2.90 -1.04 2.95
C GLY A 66 2.16 -1.15 1.62
N GLY A 67 2.72 -0.64 0.52
CA GLY A 67 2.17 -0.85 -0.83
C GLY A 67 2.15 -2.32 -1.22
N GLY A 68 3.25 -3.03 -0.96
CA GLY A 68 3.32 -4.49 -1.14
C GLY A 68 2.32 -5.23 -0.25
N LYS A 69 2.16 -4.78 1.01
CA LYS A 69 1.19 -5.37 1.93
C LYS A 69 -0.26 -5.12 1.51
N THR A 70 -0.56 -3.97 0.92
CA THR A 70 -1.87 -3.68 0.31
C THR A 70 -2.18 -4.67 -0.82
N PHE A 71 -1.22 -4.98 -1.68
CA PHE A 71 -1.42 -5.95 -2.77
C PHE A 71 -1.69 -7.35 -2.20
N LEU A 72 -0.87 -7.80 -1.23
CA LEU A 72 -1.05 -9.10 -0.58
C LEU A 72 -2.37 -9.19 0.20
N HIS A 73 -2.75 -8.12 0.89
CA HIS A 73 -4.02 -8.08 1.62
C HIS A 73 -5.24 -8.15 0.68
N ALA A 74 -5.16 -7.59 -0.51
CA ALA A 74 -6.21 -7.74 -1.53
C ALA A 74 -6.39 -9.20 -2.01
N VAL A 75 -5.34 -10.03 -1.93
CA VAL A 75 -5.44 -11.48 -2.13
C VAL A 75 -6.17 -12.16 -0.97
N HIS A 76 -5.93 -11.68 0.26
CA HIS A 76 -6.50 -12.22 1.49
C HIS A 76 -7.96 -11.79 1.69
N ASN A 77 -8.25 -10.49 1.60
CA ASN A 77 -9.54 -9.92 1.94
C ASN A 77 -10.33 -9.45 0.70
N PRO A 78 -11.35 -10.20 0.26
CA PRO A 78 -12.16 -9.85 -0.90
C PRO A 78 -13.19 -8.73 -0.64
N SER A 79 -13.31 -8.23 0.59
CA SER A 79 -14.37 -7.30 1.00
C SER A 79 -13.96 -5.83 0.97
N ILE A 80 -12.69 -5.50 0.66
CA ILE A 80 -12.27 -4.12 0.45
C ILE A 80 -12.80 -3.57 -0.88
N GLN A 81 -13.10 -2.28 -0.94
CA GLN A 81 -13.64 -1.64 -2.13
C GLN A 81 -12.57 -1.34 -3.19
N ALA A 82 -11.36 -1.05 -2.76
CA ALA A 82 -10.20 -0.89 -3.63
C ALA A 82 -8.89 -1.03 -2.86
N GLY A 83 -7.80 -1.32 -3.58
CA GLY A 83 -6.43 -1.23 -3.06
C GLY A 83 -5.64 -0.13 -3.78
N LEU A 84 -4.96 0.73 -3.01
CA LEU A 84 -4.08 1.78 -3.52
C LEU A 84 -2.63 1.41 -3.22
N VAL A 85 -1.90 0.98 -4.24
CA VAL A 85 -0.54 0.44 -4.12
C VAL A 85 0.48 1.51 -4.53
N PHE A 86 1.14 2.12 -3.56
CA PHE A 86 2.17 3.14 -3.83
C PHE A 86 3.56 2.51 -3.81
N TYR A 87 4.22 2.48 -4.96
CA TYR A 87 5.59 1.99 -5.17
C TYR A 87 5.91 0.73 -4.34
N GLY A 88 4.98 -0.21 -4.32
CA GLY A 88 5.06 -1.50 -3.64
C GLY A 88 5.19 -2.67 -4.61
N SER A 89 5.69 -3.80 -4.11
CA SER A 89 5.73 -5.06 -4.87
C SER A 89 4.33 -5.65 -5.05
N SER A 90 4.18 -6.56 -6.02
CA SER A 90 2.96 -7.33 -6.24
C SER A 90 2.94 -8.65 -5.45
N ALA A 91 1.78 -9.29 -5.43
CA ALA A 91 1.64 -10.69 -5.03
C ALA A 91 2.24 -11.64 -6.10
N ASP A 92 2.40 -12.90 -5.72
CA ASP A 92 2.73 -13.98 -6.67
C ASP A 92 1.58 -14.11 -7.71
N PRO A 93 1.88 -14.22 -9.01
CA PRO A 93 0.86 -14.36 -10.05
C PRO A 93 -0.15 -15.50 -9.80
N LYS A 94 0.28 -16.61 -9.19
CA LYS A 94 -0.61 -17.75 -8.86
C LYS A 94 -1.73 -17.39 -7.88
N ASP A 95 -1.54 -16.37 -7.05
CA ASP A 95 -2.50 -15.94 -6.03
C ASP A 95 -3.45 -14.83 -6.52
N MET A 96 -3.13 -14.18 -7.65
CA MET A 96 -3.87 -13.02 -8.17
C MET A 96 -5.32 -13.34 -8.53
N ALA A 97 -5.63 -14.58 -8.90
CA ALA A 97 -7.00 -15.00 -9.19
C ALA A 97 -7.97 -14.83 -7.99
N ARG A 98 -7.43 -14.79 -6.76
CA ARG A 98 -8.20 -14.59 -5.53
C ARG A 98 -8.62 -13.15 -5.31
N ILE A 99 -7.94 -12.18 -5.93
CA ILE A 99 -8.24 -10.75 -5.78
C ILE A 99 -9.62 -10.45 -6.35
N LYS A 100 -10.44 -9.73 -5.60
CA LYS A 100 -11.76 -9.25 -6.05
C LYS A 100 -11.84 -7.74 -6.18
N ALA A 101 -11.11 -7.03 -5.32
CA ALA A 101 -11.08 -5.57 -5.34
C ALA A 101 -10.27 -5.02 -6.52
N PRO A 102 -10.66 -3.90 -7.13
CA PRO A 102 -9.82 -3.20 -8.08
C PRO A 102 -8.55 -2.69 -7.40
N LEU A 103 -7.40 -2.86 -8.06
CA LEU A 103 -6.12 -2.34 -7.60
C LEU A 103 -5.66 -1.18 -8.47
N HIS A 104 -5.25 -0.12 -7.84
CA HIS A 104 -4.69 1.07 -8.48
C HIS A 104 -3.24 1.25 -8.03
N GLY A 105 -2.32 1.15 -8.98
CA GLY A 105 -0.88 1.27 -8.74
C GLY A 105 -0.38 2.70 -8.99
N PHE A 106 0.54 3.16 -8.14
CA PHE A 106 1.17 4.48 -8.20
C PHE A 106 2.69 4.26 -8.14
N TYR A 107 3.36 4.32 -9.29
CA TYR A 107 4.75 3.94 -9.43
C TYR A 107 5.61 5.12 -9.88
N ALA A 108 6.90 5.09 -9.57
CA ALA A 108 7.87 6.10 -9.94
C ALA A 108 8.74 5.59 -11.09
N SER A 109 9.02 6.39 -12.13
CA SER A 109 9.87 5.94 -13.24
C SER A 109 11.31 5.64 -12.80
N ASN A 110 11.82 6.37 -11.80
CA ASN A 110 13.15 6.19 -11.23
C ASN A 110 13.17 5.20 -10.04
N ASP A 111 12.43 4.10 -10.14
CA ASP A 111 12.40 3.03 -9.13
C ASP A 111 12.62 1.66 -9.81
N ALA A 112 13.83 1.44 -10.30
CA ALA A 112 14.19 0.23 -11.05
C ALA A 112 13.87 -1.07 -10.29
N ARG A 113 14.05 -1.06 -8.96
CA ARG A 113 13.80 -2.23 -8.10
C ARG A 113 12.34 -2.66 -8.10
N ILE A 114 11.43 -1.73 -7.98
CA ILE A 114 9.98 -2.02 -7.98
C ILE A 114 9.50 -2.25 -9.41
N ASN A 115 9.94 -1.44 -10.35
CA ASN A 115 9.50 -1.52 -11.75
C ASN A 115 9.90 -2.82 -12.42
N ALA A 116 10.97 -3.50 -11.98
CA ALA A 116 11.37 -4.82 -12.49
C ALA A 116 10.25 -5.88 -12.35
N GLY A 117 9.42 -5.79 -11.31
CA GLY A 117 8.31 -6.72 -11.08
C GLY A 117 6.99 -6.30 -11.73
N LEU A 118 6.88 -5.06 -12.21
CA LEU A 118 5.61 -4.49 -12.68
C LEU A 118 5.05 -5.17 -13.94
N PRO A 119 5.86 -5.53 -14.96
CA PRO A 119 5.36 -6.28 -16.13
C PRO A 119 4.71 -7.61 -15.74
N ALA A 120 5.34 -8.39 -14.87
CA ALA A 120 4.80 -9.65 -14.39
C ALA A 120 3.50 -9.47 -13.60
N ALA A 121 3.39 -8.40 -12.81
CA ALA A 121 2.17 -8.06 -12.09
C ALA A 121 1.02 -7.71 -13.04
N ILE A 122 1.28 -6.92 -14.08
CA ILE A 122 0.29 -6.55 -15.10
C ILE A 122 -0.21 -7.80 -15.82
N GLU A 123 0.71 -8.64 -16.31
CA GLU A 123 0.36 -9.88 -17.00
C GLU A 123 -0.38 -10.87 -16.11
N GLY A 124 0.05 -11.05 -14.85
CA GLY A 124 -0.62 -11.94 -13.89
C GLY A 124 -2.05 -11.50 -13.59
N MET A 125 -2.26 -10.21 -13.32
CA MET A 125 -3.60 -9.65 -13.08
C MET A 125 -4.49 -9.76 -14.33
N LYS A 126 -3.96 -9.49 -15.51
CA LYS A 126 -4.66 -9.66 -16.80
C LYS A 126 -5.05 -11.11 -17.05
N ALA A 127 -4.11 -12.04 -16.88
CA ALA A 127 -4.37 -13.47 -17.04
C ALA A 127 -5.44 -13.99 -16.06
N ALA A 128 -5.46 -13.43 -14.85
CA ALA A 128 -6.48 -13.73 -13.83
C ALA A 128 -7.83 -13.04 -14.08
N GLY A 129 -7.95 -12.18 -15.09
CA GLY A 129 -9.15 -11.38 -15.35
C GLY A 129 -9.44 -10.34 -14.24
N LYS A 130 -8.40 -9.80 -13.61
CA LYS A 130 -8.52 -8.86 -12.48
C LYS A 130 -8.16 -7.44 -12.90
N PHE A 131 -8.81 -6.48 -12.24
CA PHE A 131 -8.53 -5.07 -12.50
C PHE A 131 -7.26 -4.62 -11.78
N PHE A 132 -6.28 -4.20 -12.57
CA PHE A 132 -5.08 -3.53 -12.07
C PHE A 132 -4.71 -2.39 -13.01
N GLU A 133 -4.70 -1.18 -12.48
CA GLU A 133 -4.37 0.03 -13.24
C GLU A 133 -3.11 0.69 -12.63
N PRO A 134 -1.90 0.30 -13.06
CA PRO A 134 -0.67 0.97 -12.68
C PRO A 134 -0.47 2.25 -13.49
N VAL A 135 -0.10 3.32 -12.81
CA VAL A 135 0.36 4.58 -13.41
C VAL A 135 1.78 4.84 -12.94
N THR A 136 2.68 5.08 -13.89
CA THR A 136 4.07 5.45 -13.62
C THR A 136 4.25 6.94 -13.81
N TYR A 137 4.75 7.63 -12.78
CA TYR A 137 4.99 9.07 -12.77
C TYR A 137 6.42 9.35 -13.23
N GLU A 138 6.54 10.05 -14.35
CA GLU A 138 7.81 10.34 -14.99
C GLU A 138 8.70 11.24 -14.11
N GLY A 139 10.01 10.95 -14.07
CA GLY A 139 11.01 11.68 -13.27
C GLY A 139 10.93 11.45 -11.76
N ALA A 140 9.82 10.84 -11.27
CA ALA A 140 9.64 10.61 -9.85
C ALA A 140 10.53 9.48 -9.32
N GLY A 141 10.97 9.62 -8.07
CA GLY A 141 11.72 8.60 -7.33
C GLY A 141 10.85 7.79 -6.37
N HIS A 142 11.41 6.67 -5.87
CA HIS A 142 10.77 5.90 -4.82
C HIS A 142 10.40 6.79 -3.63
N GLY A 143 9.18 6.67 -3.10
CA GLY A 143 8.72 7.52 -1.98
C GLY A 143 8.31 8.93 -2.38
N PHE A 144 7.99 9.19 -3.65
CA PHE A 144 7.63 10.52 -4.16
C PHE A 144 6.46 11.18 -3.40
N MET A 145 5.58 10.42 -2.76
CA MET A 145 4.51 11.00 -1.94
C MET A 145 5.04 11.78 -0.75
N ARG A 146 6.10 11.28 -0.10
CA ARG A 146 6.80 11.99 0.99
C ARG A 146 7.77 13.03 0.44
N ALA A 147 8.61 12.63 -0.53
CA ALA A 147 9.61 13.53 -1.09
C ALA A 147 9.00 14.75 -1.81
N GLY A 148 7.82 14.61 -2.39
CA GLY A 148 7.09 15.71 -3.03
C GLY A 148 6.36 16.64 -2.04
N GLU A 149 6.30 16.29 -0.76
CA GLU A 149 5.81 17.16 0.31
C GLU A 149 6.89 18.11 0.82
N ASP A 150 8.14 17.65 0.76
CA ASP A 150 9.29 18.45 1.19
C ASP A 150 9.42 19.71 0.32
N PRO A 151 9.51 20.92 0.91
CA PRO A 151 9.77 22.16 0.17
C PRO A 151 11.04 22.08 -0.71
N ALA A 152 12.05 21.33 -0.27
CA ALA A 152 13.30 21.08 -1.02
C ALA A 152 13.19 19.91 -2.04
N GLY A 153 12.05 19.21 -2.08
CA GLY A 153 11.84 18.09 -2.98
C GLY A 153 11.88 18.50 -4.45
N SER A 154 12.29 17.56 -5.33
CA SER A 154 12.38 17.82 -6.77
C SER A 154 11.03 18.18 -7.39
N ALA A 155 11.04 18.92 -8.50
CA ALA A 155 9.83 19.30 -9.23
C ALA A 155 9.02 18.06 -9.67
N ASP A 156 9.69 16.99 -10.09
CA ASP A 156 9.07 15.76 -10.53
C ASP A 156 8.35 15.03 -9.39
N ASN A 157 8.97 14.94 -8.20
CA ASN A 157 8.31 14.37 -7.03
C ASN A 157 7.10 15.18 -6.58
N LYS A 158 7.18 16.52 -6.62
CA LYS A 158 6.06 17.42 -6.31
C LYS A 158 4.91 17.24 -7.29
N LYS A 159 5.23 17.17 -8.58
CA LYS A 159 4.25 16.93 -9.64
C LYS A 159 3.61 15.57 -9.48
N ALA A 160 4.40 14.52 -9.31
CA ALA A 160 3.92 13.16 -9.12
C ALA A 160 2.97 13.04 -7.91
N ARG A 161 3.34 13.65 -6.77
CA ARG A 161 2.48 13.72 -5.58
C ARG A 161 1.16 14.43 -5.88
N THR A 162 1.20 15.57 -6.56
CA THR A 162 -0.01 16.33 -6.93
C THR A 162 -0.94 15.51 -7.81
N ASP A 163 -0.39 14.86 -8.84
CA ASP A 163 -1.16 14.06 -9.79
C ASP A 163 -1.70 12.76 -9.12
N ALA A 164 -0.91 12.16 -8.24
CA ALA A 164 -1.36 11.03 -7.43
C ALA A 164 -2.55 11.41 -6.54
N TRP A 165 -2.52 12.56 -5.86
CA TRP A 165 -3.65 13.04 -5.05
C TRP A 165 -4.90 13.30 -5.88
N LYS A 166 -4.76 13.87 -7.10
CA LYS A 166 -5.91 14.02 -8.02
C LYS A 166 -6.51 12.66 -8.35
N ARG A 167 -5.66 11.68 -8.67
CA ARG A 167 -6.11 10.32 -9.02
C ARG A 167 -6.76 9.61 -7.82
N ILE A 168 -6.20 9.72 -6.62
CA ILE A 168 -6.82 9.19 -5.39
C ILE A 168 -8.23 9.72 -5.22
N LYS A 169 -8.40 11.05 -5.29
CA LYS A 169 -9.71 11.69 -5.16
C LYS A 169 -10.70 11.21 -6.22
N ALA A 170 -10.26 11.05 -7.47
CA ALA A 170 -11.09 10.55 -8.56
C ALA A 170 -11.50 9.08 -8.38
N ILE A 171 -10.61 8.24 -7.80
CA ILE A 171 -10.93 6.85 -7.45
C ILE A 171 -11.96 6.82 -6.32
N LEU A 172 -11.71 7.55 -5.24
CA LEU A 172 -12.60 7.56 -4.07
C LEU A 172 -13.99 8.11 -4.38
N ALA A 173 -14.09 9.06 -5.31
CA ALA A 173 -15.38 9.61 -5.73
C ALA A 173 -16.28 8.60 -6.49
N LYS A 174 -15.71 7.48 -6.96
CA LYS A 174 -16.44 6.42 -7.67
C LYS A 174 -16.83 5.25 -6.76
N ILE A 175 -16.35 5.25 -5.55
CA ILE A 175 -16.63 4.25 -4.52
C ILE A 175 -17.78 4.71 -3.63
#